data_601d0c70b8cc092e134a8096e77bb657
#
_entry.id   601d0c70b8cc092e134a8096e77bb657
#
_cell.length_a   1.000
_cell.length_b   1.000
_cell.length_c   1.000
_cell.angle_alpha   90.00
_cell.angle_beta   90.00
_cell.angle_gamma   90.00
#
_symmetry.space_group_name_H-M   'P 1'
#
loop_
_entity.id
_entity.type
_entity.pdbx_description
1 polymer ?
#
loop_
_entity_poly.entity_id
_entity_poly.type
_entity_poly.pdbx_seq_one_letter_code
_entity_poly.pdbx_strand_id
1 'polypeptide(L)'
;MKKAMLHTKVSVRLRKSELHDEWYLYLEAYPVFKPGHDKPCREREYLNRIIRTPLWDKTRPARMDEYGNQSYKPKRDVNGIIVCRSKADRETCVFADNVRILRQREYDNTELYSDTEQAMVEKKARGQADFIEYFGK
;
A
#
# COMPACT_ATOMS: atom_id res chain seq x y z
N MET A 1 22.99 -5.25 -4.68
CA MET A 1 22.49 -5.10 -5.82
C MET A 1 21.18 -5.71 -6.03
N LYS A 2 20.91 -6.78 -5.49
CA LYS A 2 19.62 -7.31 -5.61
C LYS A 2 18.61 -6.44 -4.97
N LYS A 3 19.00 -5.73 -3.92
CA LYS A 3 18.10 -4.85 -3.25
C LYS A 3 17.53 -3.83 -4.19
N ALA A 4 18.31 -3.39 -5.14
CA ALA A 4 17.84 -2.40 -6.09
C ALA A 4 16.75 -2.94 -6.98
N MET A 5 16.58 -4.24 -7.02
CA MET A 5 15.57 -4.84 -7.85
C MET A 5 14.27 -5.12 -7.11
N LEU A 6 14.26 -4.84 -5.81
CA LEU A 6 13.07 -5.07 -5.02
C LEU A 6 12.36 -3.74 -4.79
N HIS A 7 11.20 -3.62 -5.37
CA HIS A 7 10.42 -2.41 -5.23
C HIS A 7 9.37 -2.57 -4.16
N THR A 8 9.21 -1.54 -3.34
CA THR A 8 8.14 -1.53 -2.36
C THR A 8 6.82 -1.49 -3.10
N LYS A 9 5.95 -2.42 -2.78
CA LYS A 9 4.64 -2.48 -3.38
C LYS A 9 3.59 -2.19 -2.32
N VAL A 10 2.69 -1.27 -2.61
CA VAL A 10 1.61 -0.92 -1.70
C VAL A 10 0.33 -1.60 -2.17
N SER A 11 -0.33 -2.29 -1.27
CA SER A 11 -1.56 -3.02 -1.58
C SER A 11 -2.65 -2.66 -0.59
N VAL A 12 -3.90 -2.66 -1.04
CA VAL A 12 -5.03 -2.48 -0.17
C VAL A 12 -5.38 -3.84 0.42
N ARG A 13 -5.51 -3.92 1.72
CA ARG A 13 -5.80 -5.16 2.43
C ARG A 13 -6.99 -4.99 3.35
N LEU A 14 -7.58 -6.11 3.75
CA LEU A 14 -8.71 -6.14 4.64
C LEU A 14 -8.36 -6.84 5.92
N ARG A 15 -8.87 -6.31 7.03
CA ARG A 15 -8.74 -6.98 8.31
C ARG A 15 -10.12 -7.13 8.92
N LYS A 16 -10.51 -8.36 9.25
CA LYS A 16 -11.82 -8.62 9.82
C LYS A 16 -11.94 -8.04 11.23
N SER A 17 -13.05 -7.38 11.47
CA SER A 17 -13.36 -6.88 12.80
C SER A 17 -13.67 -8.07 13.71
N GLU A 18 -13.31 -7.97 14.97
CA GLU A 18 -13.55 -9.06 15.89
C GLU A 18 -14.99 -9.07 16.41
N LEU A 19 -15.62 -7.92 16.44
CA LEU A 19 -16.94 -7.81 17.02
C LEU A 19 -18.08 -7.74 16.02
N HIS A 20 -17.78 -7.28 14.80
CA HIS A 20 -18.84 -7.06 13.83
C HIS A 20 -18.49 -7.70 12.50
N ASP A 21 -19.49 -7.91 11.67
CA ASP A 21 -19.28 -8.50 10.37
C ASP A 21 -18.88 -7.40 9.40
N GLU A 22 -17.70 -6.88 9.58
CA GLU A 22 -17.17 -5.82 8.76
C GLU A 22 -15.65 -5.93 8.72
N TRP A 23 -15.04 -5.27 7.74
CA TRP A 23 -13.61 -5.34 7.50
C TRP A 23 -13.03 -3.96 7.45
N TYR A 24 -11.90 -3.78 8.14
CA TYR A 24 -11.15 -2.52 8.09
C TYR A 24 -10.26 -2.54 6.87
N LEU A 25 -10.15 -1.38 6.21
CA LEU A 25 -9.26 -1.24 5.08
C LEU A 25 -7.94 -0.66 5.55
N TYR A 26 -6.86 -1.24 5.09
CA TYR A 26 -5.54 -0.69 5.37
C TYR A 26 -4.64 -0.91 4.16
N LEU A 27 -3.56 -0.11 4.11
CA LEU A 27 -2.55 -0.26 3.10
C LEU A 27 -1.39 -1.02 3.71
N GLU A 28 -0.79 -1.90 2.93
CA GLU A 28 0.40 -2.62 3.38
C GLU A 28 1.48 -2.40 2.34
N ALA A 29 2.62 -1.89 2.79
CA ALA A 29 3.78 -1.68 1.94
C ALA A 29 4.83 -2.73 2.29
N TYR A 30 5.34 -3.41 1.29
CA TYR A 30 6.34 -4.44 1.48
C TYR A 30 7.07 -4.67 0.16
N PRO A 31 8.37 -4.89 0.17
CA PRO A 31 9.27 -4.78 1.31
C PRO A 31 9.68 -3.32 1.54
N VAL A 32 9.86 -2.94 2.79
CA VAL A 32 10.32 -1.61 3.14
C VAL A 32 11.65 -1.76 3.85
N PHE A 33 12.68 -1.09 3.35
CA PHE A 33 14.02 -1.19 3.93
C PHE A 33 14.28 0.05 4.75
N LYS A 34 14.48 -0.14 6.04
CA LYS A 34 14.71 0.95 6.97
C LYS A 34 16.15 0.98 7.42
N PRO A 35 16.69 2.16 7.71
CA PRO A 35 18.06 2.26 8.21
C PRO A 35 18.21 1.44 9.49
N GLY A 36 19.31 0.72 9.59
CA GLY A 36 19.56 -0.09 10.77
C GLY A 36 18.89 -1.43 10.79
N HIS A 37 18.14 -1.78 9.74
CA HIS A 37 17.47 -3.07 9.67
C HIS A 37 18.03 -3.87 8.49
N ASP A 38 18.40 -5.10 8.75
CA ASP A 38 18.95 -5.96 7.70
C ASP A 38 17.86 -6.57 6.84
N LYS A 39 16.70 -6.76 7.42
CA LYS A 39 15.61 -7.44 6.73
C LYS A 39 14.52 -6.50 6.35
N PRO A 40 13.77 -6.83 5.29
CA PRO A 40 12.67 -5.98 4.89
C PRO A 40 11.56 -6.00 5.94
N CYS A 41 10.87 -4.89 6.06
CA CYS A 41 9.79 -4.71 7.00
C CYS A 41 8.49 -4.48 6.26
N ARG A 42 7.37 -4.73 6.94
CA ARG A 42 6.06 -4.38 6.43
C ARG A 42 5.60 -3.13 7.13
N GLU A 43 5.00 -2.23 6.37
CA GLU A 43 4.40 -1.05 6.96
C GLU A 43 2.92 -1.06 6.66
N ARG A 44 2.11 -0.76 7.65
CA ARG A 44 0.67 -0.75 7.51
C ARG A 44 0.11 0.61 7.86
N GLU A 45 -0.85 1.05 7.08
CA GLU A 45 -1.51 2.32 7.33
C GLU A 45 -3.00 2.06 7.29
N TYR A 46 -3.69 2.22 8.41
CA TYR A 46 -5.12 2.02 8.47
C TYR A 46 -5.83 3.29 8.01
N LEU A 47 -6.85 3.12 7.17
CA LEU A 47 -7.51 4.24 6.53
C LEU A 47 -8.74 4.75 7.28
N ASN A 48 -9.07 4.11 8.40
CA ASN A 48 -10.26 4.45 9.18
C ASN A 48 -11.53 4.31 8.35
N ARG A 49 -11.55 3.29 7.50
CA ARG A 49 -12.71 2.98 6.67
C ARG A 49 -13.05 1.51 6.84
N ILE A 50 -14.33 1.20 6.73
CA ILE A 50 -14.77 -0.19 6.81
C ILE A 50 -15.63 -0.51 5.61
N ILE A 51 -15.72 -1.80 5.28
CA ILE A 51 -16.66 -2.30 4.29
C ILE A 51 -17.36 -3.51 4.88
N ARG A 52 -18.55 -3.82 4.39
CA ARG A 52 -19.34 -4.91 4.91
C ARG A 52 -19.71 -5.97 3.89
N THR A 53 -19.57 -5.68 2.61
CA THR A 53 -20.00 -6.62 1.58
C THR A 53 -18.91 -6.98 0.57
N PRO A 54 -17.69 -7.29 1.02
CA PRO A 54 -16.65 -7.67 0.08
C PRO A 54 -16.97 -9.03 -0.53
N LEU A 55 -16.56 -9.23 -1.77
CA LEU A 55 -16.70 -10.52 -2.43
C LEU A 55 -15.35 -11.22 -2.35
N TRP A 56 -15.41 -12.56 -2.32
CA TRP A 56 -14.22 -13.37 -2.13
C TRP A 56 -13.89 -14.15 -3.38
N ASP A 57 -12.60 -14.28 -3.67
CA ASP A 57 -12.14 -15.01 -4.84
C ASP A 57 -12.04 -16.49 -4.49
N LYS A 58 -13.05 -17.23 -4.80
CA LYS A 58 -13.09 -18.65 -4.49
C LYS A 58 -12.50 -19.52 -5.60
N THR A 59 -11.92 -18.88 -6.63
CA THR A 59 -11.26 -19.63 -7.68
C THR A 59 -9.85 -20.04 -7.27
N ARG A 60 -9.33 -19.46 -6.20
CA ARG A 60 -8.01 -19.81 -5.70
C ARG A 60 -8.17 -20.68 -4.46
N PRO A 61 -7.17 -21.53 -4.17
CA PRO A 61 -7.25 -22.35 -2.97
C PRO A 61 -7.32 -21.47 -1.73
N ALA A 62 -8.17 -21.82 -0.82
CA ALA A 62 -8.29 -21.12 0.44
C ALA A 62 -7.07 -21.40 1.29
N ARG A 63 -6.67 -20.39 2.06
CA ARG A 63 -5.62 -20.60 3.02
C ARG A 63 -6.25 -21.14 4.29
N MET A 64 -5.67 -22.19 4.85
CA MET A 64 -6.19 -22.77 6.07
C MET A 64 -5.29 -22.45 7.24
N ASP A 65 -5.90 -22.10 8.36
CA ASP A 65 -5.13 -21.87 9.56
C ASP A 65 -5.00 -23.19 10.32
N GLU A 66 -4.37 -23.15 11.49
CA GLU A 66 -4.13 -24.37 12.25
C GLU A 66 -5.40 -24.99 12.79
N TYR A 67 -6.49 -24.26 12.78
CA TYR A 67 -7.76 -24.77 13.27
C TYR A 67 -8.68 -25.23 12.13
N GLY A 68 -8.18 -25.23 10.92
CA GLY A 68 -8.98 -25.69 9.79
C GLY A 68 -9.89 -24.65 9.18
N ASN A 69 -9.81 -23.41 9.63
CA ASN A 69 -10.65 -22.35 9.07
C ASN A 69 -10.08 -21.92 7.73
N GLN A 70 -10.93 -21.76 6.75
CA GLN A 70 -10.50 -21.36 5.42
C GLN A 70 -10.72 -19.87 5.23
N SER A 71 -9.74 -19.20 4.61
CA SER A 71 -9.90 -17.81 4.28
C SER A 71 -9.50 -17.59 2.84
N TYR A 72 -10.35 -16.89 2.10
CA TYR A 72 -10.11 -16.59 0.72
C TYR A 72 -9.59 -15.17 0.61
N LYS A 73 -8.94 -14.87 -0.49
CA LYS A 73 -8.51 -13.51 -0.77
C LYS A 73 -9.67 -12.72 -1.33
N PRO A 74 -9.68 -11.40 -1.13
CA PRO A 74 -10.75 -10.61 -1.70
C PRO A 74 -10.67 -10.63 -3.22
N LYS A 75 -11.83 -10.61 -3.84
CA LYS A 75 -11.91 -10.57 -5.29
C LYS A 75 -11.53 -9.18 -5.75
N ARG A 76 -10.74 -9.08 -6.81
CA ARG A 76 -10.29 -7.79 -7.33
C ARG A 76 -10.64 -7.69 -8.80
N ASP A 77 -10.91 -6.46 -9.24
CA ASP A 77 -11.23 -6.23 -10.65
C ASP A 77 -9.94 -6.08 -11.46
N VAL A 78 -10.06 -5.69 -12.72
CA VAL A 78 -8.91 -5.60 -13.58
C VAL A 78 -7.94 -4.51 -13.12
N ASN A 79 -8.40 -3.56 -12.35
CA ASN A 79 -7.56 -2.49 -11.82
C ASN A 79 -7.00 -2.82 -10.44
N GLY A 80 -7.30 -4.01 -9.93
CA GLY A 80 -6.83 -4.43 -8.62
C GLY A 80 -7.66 -3.92 -7.46
N ILE A 81 -8.80 -3.29 -7.74
CA ILE A 81 -9.66 -2.74 -6.69
C ILE A 81 -10.55 -3.85 -6.15
N ILE A 82 -10.67 -3.91 -4.83
CA ILE A 82 -11.50 -4.93 -4.19
C ILE A 82 -12.95 -4.75 -4.60
N VAL A 83 -13.58 -5.84 -5.01
CA VAL A 83 -14.96 -5.82 -5.49
C VAL A 83 -15.90 -6.03 -4.31
N CYS A 84 -16.92 -5.20 -4.22
CA CYS A 84 -17.91 -5.29 -3.16
C CYS A 84 -19.30 -5.30 -3.75
N ARG A 85 -20.24 -5.80 -2.97
CA ARG A 85 -21.62 -5.87 -3.43
C ARG A 85 -22.31 -4.51 -3.36
N SER A 86 -22.15 -3.77 -2.26
CA SER A 86 -22.85 -2.51 -2.10
C SER A 86 -22.08 -1.38 -2.78
N LYS A 87 -22.85 -0.38 -3.21
CA LYS A 87 -22.26 0.79 -3.87
C LYS A 87 -21.37 1.57 -2.92
N ALA A 88 -21.83 1.72 -1.68
CA ALA A 88 -21.07 2.47 -0.69
C ALA A 88 -19.71 1.81 -0.44
N ASP A 89 -19.69 0.47 -0.35
CA ASP A 89 -18.44 -0.23 -0.15
C ASP A 89 -17.55 -0.12 -1.37
N ARG A 90 -18.13 -0.14 -2.57
CA ARG A 90 -17.33 0.02 -3.79
C ARG A 90 -16.66 1.37 -3.83
N GLU A 91 -17.38 2.41 -3.41
CA GLU A 91 -16.80 3.75 -3.37
C GLU A 91 -15.70 3.85 -2.33
N THR A 92 -15.88 3.18 -1.21
CA THR A 92 -14.85 3.14 -0.19
C THR A 92 -13.59 2.44 -0.70
N CYS A 93 -13.75 1.37 -1.47
CA CYS A 93 -12.60 0.68 -2.04
C CYS A 93 -11.89 1.51 -3.10
N VAL A 94 -12.62 2.31 -3.86
CA VAL A 94 -12.01 3.22 -4.81
C VAL A 94 -11.21 4.29 -4.07
N PHE A 95 -11.76 4.81 -2.98
CA PHE A 95 -11.04 5.76 -2.15
C PHE A 95 -9.74 5.13 -1.65
N ALA A 96 -9.82 3.90 -1.15
CA ALA A 96 -8.63 3.21 -0.65
C ALA A 96 -7.58 3.05 -1.75
N ASP A 97 -8.02 2.73 -2.96
CA ASP A 97 -7.10 2.55 -4.06
C ASP A 97 -6.45 3.87 -4.46
N ASN A 98 -7.19 4.96 -4.37
CA ASN A 98 -6.62 6.28 -4.67
C ASN A 98 -5.52 6.63 -3.67
N VAL A 99 -5.72 6.32 -2.39
CA VAL A 99 -4.69 6.55 -1.39
C VAL A 99 -3.49 5.63 -1.66
N ARG A 100 -3.77 4.38 -2.04
CA ARG A 100 -2.72 3.43 -2.38
C ARG A 100 -1.83 3.98 -3.51
N ILE A 101 -2.45 4.55 -4.53
CA ILE A 101 -1.69 5.11 -5.65
C ILE A 101 -0.78 6.23 -5.18
N LEU A 102 -1.28 7.08 -4.30
CA LEU A 102 -0.46 8.17 -3.78
C LEU A 102 0.72 7.64 -2.98
N ARG A 103 0.48 6.64 -2.12
CA ARG A 103 1.56 6.06 -1.34
C ARG A 103 2.56 5.32 -2.21
N GLN A 104 2.07 4.62 -3.24
CA GLN A 104 2.94 3.93 -4.16
C GLN A 104 3.88 4.91 -4.85
N ARG A 105 3.34 6.05 -5.25
CA ARG A 105 4.14 7.08 -5.88
C ARG A 105 5.23 7.60 -4.96
N GLU A 106 4.90 7.76 -3.68
CA GLU A 106 5.88 8.23 -2.71
C GLU A 106 7.03 7.24 -2.56
N TYR A 107 6.71 5.95 -2.50
CA TYR A 107 7.75 4.93 -2.40
C TYR A 107 8.57 4.86 -3.69
N ASP A 108 7.91 4.94 -4.83
CA ASP A 108 8.61 4.88 -6.11
C ASP A 108 9.58 6.05 -6.24
N ASN A 109 9.18 7.23 -5.83
CA ASN A 109 10.03 8.39 -5.90
C ASN A 109 11.23 8.25 -4.97
N THR A 110 11.00 7.72 -3.78
CA THR A 110 12.08 7.50 -2.84
C THR A 110 13.07 6.50 -3.39
N GLU A 111 12.59 5.41 -3.96
CA GLU A 111 13.46 4.40 -4.51
C GLU A 111 14.24 4.91 -5.71
N LEU A 112 13.63 5.75 -6.50
CA LEU A 112 14.30 6.33 -7.65
C LEU A 112 15.53 7.12 -7.22
N TYR A 113 15.43 7.82 -6.11
CA TYR A 113 16.51 8.66 -5.65
C TYR A 113 17.49 7.98 -4.70
N SER A 114 17.26 6.74 -4.37
CA SER A 114 18.02 6.12 -3.31
C SER A 114 19.37 5.58 -3.72
N ASP A 115 19.57 5.30 -4.97
CA ASP A 115 20.83 4.72 -5.40
C ASP A 115 21.69 5.70 -6.15
N THR A 116 21.57 5.68 -7.43
CA THR A 116 22.44 6.47 -8.25
C THR A 116 22.12 7.94 -8.20
N GLU A 117 20.92 8.26 -7.82
CA GLU A 117 20.49 9.64 -7.86
C GLU A 117 20.64 10.40 -6.58
N GLN A 118 21.03 9.74 -5.54
CA GLN A 118 21.06 10.40 -4.26
C GLN A 118 21.95 11.63 -4.23
N ALA A 119 23.12 11.54 -4.77
CA ALA A 119 24.02 12.67 -4.78
C ALA A 119 23.46 13.84 -5.58
N MET A 120 22.84 13.53 -6.68
CA MET A 120 22.24 14.57 -7.50
C MET A 120 21.07 15.19 -6.79
N VAL A 121 20.29 14.41 -6.12
CA VAL A 121 19.16 14.92 -5.40
C VAL A 121 19.59 15.84 -4.28
N GLU A 122 20.60 15.49 -3.56
CA GLU A 122 21.09 16.34 -2.50
C GLU A 122 21.60 17.66 -3.03
N LYS A 123 22.32 17.62 -4.11
CA LYS A 123 22.84 18.80 -4.70
C LYS A 123 21.71 19.69 -5.19
N LYS A 124 20.71 19.09 -5.78
CA LYS A 124 19.60 19.81 -6.30
C LYS A 124 18.77 20.40 -5.18
N ALA A 125 18.62 19.68 -4.09
CA ALA A 125 17.85 20.18 -2.97
C ALA A 125 18.50 21.42 -2.37
N ARG A 126 19.81 21.46 -2.29
CA ARG A 126 20.47 22.64 -1.78
C ARG A 126 20.27 23.83 -2.71
N GLY A 127 20.29 23.59 -3.98
CA GLY A 127 20.04 24.65 -4.92
C GLY A 127 18.61 25.10 -4.89
N GLN A 128 17.71 24.19 -4.70
CA GLN A 128 16.33 24.53 -4.67
C GLN A 128 15.90 25.22 -3.41
N ALA A 129 16.64 25.07 -2.36
CA ALA A 129 16.30 25.76 -1.15
C ALA A 129 16.38 27.25 -1.40
N ASP A 130 17.37 27.67 -2.13
CA ASP A 130 17.47 29.04 -2.45
C ASP A 130 16.44 29.45 -3.44
N PHE A 131 16.17 28.57 -4.35
CA PHE A 131 15.23 28.88 -5.36
C PHE A 131 13.83 29.00 -4.84
N ILE A 132 13.45 28.16 -3.95
CA ILE A 132 12.13 28.20 -3.43
C ILE A 132 11.86 29.46 -2.70
N GLU A 133 12.85 29.98 -2.12
CA GLU A 133 12.62 31.13 -1.47
C GLU A 133 12.24 32.19 -2.34
N TYR A 134 12.58 32.14 -3.56
CA TYR A 134 12.24 33.13 -4.38
C TYR A 134 11.11 32.78 -5.14
N PHE A 135 10.66 31.62 -5.09
CA PHE A 135 9.56 31.50 -5.75
C PHE A 135 8.51 31.42 -4.86
N GLY A 136 8.85 31.16 -3.96
CA GLY A 136 7.98 31.30 -3.12
C GLY A 136 8.28 32.55 -2.92
N LYS A 137 8.87 32.36 -3.28
CA LYS A 137 9.34 33.04 -3.15
C LYS A 137 9.12 33.36 -3.48
#